data_276b6392f0b0a0df719dd0f7915ee3c8
#
_entry.id   276b6392f0b0a0df719dd0f7915ee3c8
#
_cell.length_a   1.000
_cell.length_b   1.000
_cell.length_c   1.000
_cell.angle_alpha   90.00
_cell.angle_beta   90.00
_cell.angle_gamma   90.00
#
_symmetry.space_group_name_H-M   'P 1'
#
loop_
_entity.id
_entity.type
_entity.pdbx_description
1 polymer ?
#
loop_
_entity_poly.entity_id
_entity_poly.type
_entity_poly.pdbx_seq_one_letter_code
_entity_poly.pdbx_strand_id
1 'polypeptide(L)'
;FFQQWILPRLTETLAPLHTLTPLEKAYFSRMMRFVVKEQIISKVGYQEGAGSSNADLWNMPLAEKKDTGNIYTGLTITDKSCSSSFNGYDTITLNVPQQGIDFLPNFRRGDMVYLYAYKKNEEPDVRKSILFKGSLQEIHTSSIVVHLNDGQQNPNLIAGECFALEHAGSDIGGTSAI
;
A
#
# COMPACT_ATOMS: atom_id res chain seq x y z
N PHE A 1 23.02 6.33 25.97
CA PHE A 1 22.64 5.70 24.69
C PHE A 1 22.96 6.60 23.50
N PHE A 2 22.50 7.87 23.49
CA PHE A 2 22.72 8.78 22.34
C PHE A 2 24.20 9.05 22.07
N GLN A 3 24.98 9.45 23.08
CA GLN A 3 26.40 9.77 22.93
C GLN A 3 27.28 8.56 22.62
N GLN A 4 26.95 7.39 23.12
CA GLN A 4 27.78 6.20 22.97
C GLN A 4 27.45 5.39 21.69
N TRP A 5 26.21 5.42 21.21
CA TRP A 5 25.74 4.56 20.13
C TRP A 5 25.24 5.32 18.89
N ILE A 6 24.52 6.42 19.08
CA ILE A 6 23.92 7.13 17.95
C ILE A 6 24.89 8.16 17.37
N LEU A 7 25.50 8.97 18.23
CA LEU A 7 26.38 10.06 17.78
C LEU A 7 27.59 9.57 16.97
N PRO A 8 28.31 8.49 17.35
CA PRO A 8 29.44 7.98 16.55
C PRO A 8 28.97 7.51 15.16
N ARG A 9 27.84 6.79 15.08
CA ARG A 9 27.30 6.35 13.80
C ARG A 9 26.86 7.50 12.91
N LEU A 10 26.21 8.52 13.47
CA LEU A 10 25.87 9.73 12.73
C LEU A 10 27.11 10.45 12.22
N THR A 11 28.14 10.58 13.05
CA THR A 11 29.40 11.23 12.67
C THR A 11 30.08 10.47 11.53
N GLU A 12 30.14 9.15 11.60
CA GLU A 12 30.71 8.30 10.56
C GLU A 12 29.89 8.41 9.25
N THR A 13 28.56 8.34 9.34
CA THR A 13 27.66 8.45 8.18
C THR A 13 27.75 9.82 7.51
N LEU A 14 27.92 10.88 8.30
CA LEU A 14 28.01 12.26 7.78
C LEU A 14 29.43 12.69 7.38
N ALA A 15 30.44 11.93 7.76
CA ALA A 15 31.84 12.25 7.43
C ALA A 15 32.09 12.51 5.93
N PRO A 16 31.54 11.70 5.00
CA PRO A 16 31.70 11.95 3.57
C PRO A 16 31.22 13.33 3.11
N LEU A 17 30.19 13.89 3.78
CA LEU A 17 29.64 15.20 3.40
C LEU A 17 30.62 16.35 3.61
N HIS A 18 31.61 16.19 4.49
CA HIS A 18 32.62 17.20 4.73
C HIS A 18 33.65 17.30 3.61
N THR A 19 33.84 16.21 2.84
CA THR A 19 34.82 16.14 1.74
C THR A 19 34.26 16.55 0.40
N LEU A 20 32.94 16.77 0.29
CA LEU A 20 32.24 17.15 -0.95
C LEU A 20 32.63 18.56 -1.39
N THR A 21 32.77 18.72 -2.69
CA THR A 21 32.88 20.04 -3.33
C THR A 21 31.58 20.86 -3.17
N PRO A 22 31.63 22.18 -3.34
CA PRO A 22 30.44 23.02 -3.28
C PRO A 22 29.33 22.57 -4.25
N LEU A 23 29.68 22.09 -5.44
CA LEU A 23 28.74 21.60 -6.44
C LEU A 23 28.07 20.30 -5.99
N GLU A 24 28.84 19.36 -5.49
CA GLU A 24 28.31 18.08 -4.96
C GLU A 24 27.40 18.31 -3.76
N LYS A 25 27.74 19.23 -2.84
CA LYS A 25 26.89 19.63 -1.71
C LYS A 25 25.57 20.22 -2.18
N ALA A 26 25.60 21.09 -3.20
CA ALA A 26 24.40 21.68 -3.78
C ALA A 26 23.51 20.63 -4.44
N TYR A 27 24.09 19.71 -5.20
CA TYR A 27 23.41 18.60 -5.84
C TYR A 27 22.76 17.67 -4.80
N PHE A 28 23.56 17.21 -3.82
CA PHE A 28 23.07 16.35 -2.74
C PHE A 28 21.92 17.00 -1.97
N SER A 29 22.06 18.27 -1.59
CA SER A 29 20.99 19.00 -0.89
C SER A 29 19.72 19.09 -1.71
N ARG A 30 19.82 19.26 -3.03
CA ARG A 30 18.68 19.33 -3.92
C ARG A 30 17.98 17.98 -4.08
N MET A 31 18.77 16.90 -4.19
CA MET A 31 18.25 15.53 -4.25
C MET A 31 17.57 15.13 -2.93
N MET A 32 18.17 15.44 -1.80
CA MET A 32 17.55 15.15 -0.50
C MET A 32 16.22 15.91 -0.29
N ARG A 33 16.15 17.18 -0.71
CA ARG A 33 14.90 17.92 -0.69
C ARG A 33 13.83 17.32 -1.59
N PHE A 34 14.22 16.81 -2.75
CA PHE A 34 13.32 16.12 -3.67
C PHE A 34 12.79 14.84 -3.01
N VAL A 35 13.67 13.97 -2.49
CA VAL A 35 13.28 12.72 -1.81
C VAL A 35 12.33 12.99 -0.64
N VAL A 36 12.64 13.97 0.22
CA VAL A 36 11.77 14.33 1.35
C VAL A 36 10.41 14.84 0.88
N LYS A 37 10.37 15.67 -0.16
CA LYS A 37 9.09 16.13 -0.73
C LYS A 37 8.27 14.98 -1.29
N GLU A 38 8.86 14.08 -2.04
CA GLU A 38 8.20 12.88 -2.58
C GLU A 38 7.65 12.00 -1.45
N GLN A 39 8.42 11.77 -0.39
CA GLN A 39 7.97 11.02 0.77
C GLN A 39 6.79 11.69 1.50
N ILE A 40 6.82 13.01 1.63
CA ILE A 40 5.71 13.75 2.22
C ILE A 40 4.47 13.65 1.33
N ILE A 41 4.62 13.88 0.02
CA ILE A 41 3.51 13.82 -0.94
C ILE A 41 2.91 12.42 -0.99
N SER A 42 3.71 11.37 -0.99
CA SER A 42 3.22 9.99 -0.98
C SER A 42 2.39 9.65 0.28
N LYS A 43 2.68 10.30 1.40
CA LYS A 43 1.97 10.09 2.67
C LYS A 43 0.75 10.99 2.85
N VAL A 44 0.87 12.25 2.47
CA VAL A 44 -0.15 13.29 2.72
C VAL A 44 -1.09 13.49 1.52
N GLY A 45 -0.68 13.06 0.33
CA GLY A 45 -1.38 13.33 -0.93
C GLY A 45 -1.06 14.72 -1.49
N TYR A 46 -1.27 14.88 -2.79
CA TYR A 46 -1.27 16.18 -3.45
C TYR A 46 -2.72 16.66 -3.58
N GLN A 47 -2.99 17.92 -3.34
CA GLN A 47 -4.33 18.51 -3.15
C GLN A 47 -5.32 18.35 -4.32
N GLU A 48 -4.94 17.79 -5.45
CA GLU A 48 -5.82 17.62 -6.61
C GLU A 48 -5.60 16.27 -7.30
N GLY A 49 -6.46 15.29 -6.97
CA GLY A 49 -6.89 14.26 -7.91
C GLY A 49 -5.92 13.17 -8.37
N ALA A 50 -4.72 13.08 -7.86
CA ALA A 50 -3.79 12.01 -8.22
C ALA A 50 -3.77 10.92 -7.12
N GLY A 51 -4.86 10.17 -7.04
CA GLY A 51 -5.11 9.20 -6.00
C GLY A 51 -4.22 7.97 -6.05
N SER A 52 -3.25 7.90 -5.19
CA SER A 52 -2.72 6.66 -4.60
C SER A 52 -1.82 6.97 -3.41
N SER A 53 -2.09 8.05 -2.69
CA SER A 53 -1.38 8.36 -1.46
C SER A 53 -1.94 7.55 -0.29
N ASN A 54 -1.10 7.31 0.73
CA ASN A 54 -1.60 6.73 1.98
C ASN A 54 -2.70 7.59 2.62
N ALA A 55 -2.70 8.91 2.39
CA ALA A 55 -3.74 9.81 2.86
C ALA A 55 -5.08 9.54 2.20
N ASP A 56 -5.11 9.21 0.90
CA ASP A 56 -6.34 8.89 0.17
C ASP A 56 -6.98 7.61 0.70
N LEU A 57 -6.18 6.61 1.06
CA LEU A 57 -6.67 5.40 1.72
C LEU A 57 -7.50 5.71 2.97
N TRP A 58 -7.03 6.68 3.79
CA TRP A 58 -7.66 7.01 5.07
C TRP A 58 -8.78 8.05 4.98
N ASN A 59 -8.65 9.02 4.09
CA ASN A 59 -9.47 10.24 4.09
C ASN A 59 -10.42 10.38 2.91
N MET A 60 -10.15 9.69 1.78
CA MET A 60 -11.02 9.79 0.60
C MET A 60 -12.39 9.16 0.90
N PRO A 61 -13.50 9.86 0.60
CA PRO A 61 -14.84 9.32 0.76
C PRO A 61 -15.07 8.06 -0.09
N LEU A 62 -15.87 7.13 0.42
CA LEU A 62 -16.15 5.86 -0.28
C LEU A 62 -16.76 6.07 -1.68
N ALA A 63 -17.64 7.06 -1.83
CA ALA A 63 -18.24 7.40 -3.12
C ALA A 63 -17.16 7.77 -4.15
N GLU A 64 -16.23 8.64 -3.77
CA GLU A 64 -15.12 9.08 -4.62
C GLU A 64 -14.16 7.91 -4.95
N LYS A 65 -13.88 7.02 -3.99
CA LYS A 65 -13.09 5.81 -4.24
C LYS A 65 -13.74 4.90 -5.29
N LYS A 66 -15.06 4.78 -5.27
CA LYS A 66 -15.83 4.01 -6.26
C LYS A 66 -15.83 4.68 -7.62
N ASP A 67 -16.07 5.98 -7.66
CA ASP A 67 -16.10 6.77 -8.91
C ASP A 67 -14.75 6.78 -9.61
N THR A 68 -13.66 6.82 -8.83
CA THR A 68 -12.29 6.78 -9.36
C THR A 68 -11.77 5.35 -9.62
N GLY A 69 -12.54 4.32 -9.29
CA GLY A 69 -12.15 2.92 -9.46
C GLY A 69 -11.05 2.45 -8.52
N ASN A 70 -10.82 3.15 -7.40
CA ASN A 70 -9.73 2.89 -6.46
C ASN A 70 -10.09 1.89 -5.35
N ILE A 71 -11.29 1.35 -5.37
CA ILE A 71 -11.75 0.34 -4.41
C ILE A 71 -12.61 -0.72 -5.10
N TYR A 72 -12.36 -1.98 -4.78
CA TYR A 72 -13.32 -3.07 -4.98
C TYR A 72 -14.05 -3.36 -3.67
N THR A 73 -15.35 -3.59 -3.74
CA THR A 73 -16.20 -3.88 -2.56
C THR A 73 -17.00 -5.17 -2.76
N GLY A 74 -17.45 -5.76 -1.67
CA GLY A 74 -18.29 -6.97 -1.71
C GLY A 74 -17.55 -8.23 -2.14
N LEU A 75 -16.22 -8.22 -2.13
CA LEU A 75 -15.42 -9.36 -2.51
C LEU A 75 -15.65 -10.53 -1.54
N THR A 76 -15.59 -11.75 -2.04
CA THR A 76 -15.65 -12.97 -1.23
C THR A 76 -14.47 -13.88 -1.56
N ILE A 77 -13.91 -14.52 -0.56
CA ILE A 77 -12.81 -15.47 -0.78
C ILE A 77 -13.38 -16.76 -1.36
N THR A 78 -12.83 -17.19 -2.49
CA THR A 78 -13.18 -18.46 -3.15
C THR A 78 -12.12 -19.52 -2.98
N ASP A 79 -10.85 -19.12 -2.89
CA ASP A 79 -9.75 -20.05 -2.70
C ASP A 79 -8.62 -19.39 -1.89
N LYS A 80 -7.85 -20.24 -1.19
CA LYS A 80 -6.68 -19.86 -0.40
C LYS A 80 -5.61 -20.90 -0.61
N SER A 81 -4.43 -20.50 -1.00
CA SER A 81 -3.30 -21.38 -1.18
C SER A 81 -2.06 -20.86 -0.45
N CYS A 82 -1.14 -21.76 -0.16
CA CYS A 82 0.14 -21.46 0.44
C CYS A 82 1.23 -21.96 -0.49
N SER A 83 2.10 -21.08 -0.96
CA SER A 83 3.20 -21.40 -1.85
C SER A 83 4.45 -21.87 -1.10
N SER A 84 4.52 -21.67 0.21
CA SER A 84 5.68 -22.01 1.04
C SER A 84 5.32 -22.96 2.18
N SER A 85 6.33 -23.60 2.77
CA SER A 85 6.20 -24.53 3.90
C SER A 85 5.76 -23.86 5.23
N PHE A 86 5.47 -22.59 5.21
CA PHE A 86 4.98 -21.87 6.38
C PHE A 86 3.49 -22.09 6.58
N ASN A 87 3.07 -22.18 7.84
CA ASN A 87 1.67 -22.30 8.23
C ASN A 87 0.93 -20.97 7.99
N GLY A 88 0.44 -20.71 6.79
CA GLY A 88 -0.32 -19.50 6.46
C GLY A 88 -0.69 -19.45 5.00
N TYR A 89 -1.60 -18.53 4.67
CA TYR A 89 -2.01 -18.28 3.29
C TYR A 89 -1.16 -17.16 2.72
N ASP A 90 -0.60 -17.37 1.56
CA ASP A 90 0.10 -16.31 0.82
C ASP A 90 -0.65 -15.90 -0.46
N THR A 91 -1.55 -16.73 -0.97
CA THR A 91 -2.34 -16.43 -2.15
C THR A 91 -3.82 -16.58 -1.86
N ILE A 92 -4.58 -15.54 -2.16
CA ILE A 92 -6.03 -15.47 -1.96
C ILE A 92 -6.69 -15.18 -3.30
N THR A 93 -7.65 -16.03 -3.66
CA THR A 93 -8.52 -15.79 -4.82
C THR A 93 -9.85 -15.22 -4.34
N LEU A 94 -10.23 -14.10 -4.91
CA LEU A 94 -11.43 -13.35 -4.57
C LEU A 94 -12.41 -13.38 -5.75
N ASN A 95 -13.68 -13.65 -5.47
CA ASN A 95 -14.76 -13.41 -6.41
C ASN A 95 -15.14 -11.92 -6.37
N VAL A 96 -15.29 -11.32 -7.54
CA VAL A 96 -15.64 -9.91 -7.72
C VAL A 96 -17.11 -9.83 -8.15
N PRO A 97 -18.02 -9.35 -7.28
CA PRO A 97 -19.39 -9.07 -7.68
C PRO A 97 -19.43 -7.83 -8.59
N GLN A 98 -20.57 -7.61 -9.23
CA GLN A 98 -20.78 -6.40 -10.03
C GLN A 98 -20.60 -5.15 -9.16
N GLN A 99 -19.65 -4.28 -9.53
CA GLN A 99 -19.28 -3.08 -8.76
C GLN A 99 -20.16 -1.85 -9.10
N GLY A 100 -20.84 -1.86 -10.22
CA GLY A 100 -21.66 -0.77 -10.76
C GLY A 100 -21.59 -0.75 -12.27
N ILE A 101 -22.52 -0.04 -12.92
CA ILE A 101 -22.61 -0.01 -14.39
C ILE A 101 -21.42 0.74 -14.99
N ASP A 102 -20.97 1.81 -14.33
CA ASP A 102 -19.91 2.71 -14.81
C ASP A 102 -18.57 2.48 -14.07
N PHE A 103 -18.43 1.39 -13.33
CA PHE A 103 -17.21 1.12 -12.58
C PHE A 103 -16.05 0.78 -13.53
N LEU A 104 -15.03 1.63 -13.53
CA LEU A 104 -13.77 1.42 -14.24
C LEU A 104 -12.64 1.20 -13.23
N PRO A 105 -12.16 -0.02 -13.06
CA PRO A 105 -11.13 -0.31 -12.06
C PRO A 105 -9.81 0.36 -12.43
N ASN A 106 -9.20 1.05 -11.47
CA ASN A 106 -7.88 1.66 -11.57
C ASN A 106 -6.81 0.77 -10.93
N PHE A 107 -6.82 -0.53 -11.24
CA PHE A 107 -5.88 -1.50 -10.72
C PHE A 107 -5.11 -2.20 -11.84
N ARG A 108 -3.85 -2.50 -11.59
CA ARG A 108 -2.97 -3.20 -12.52
C ARG A 108 -2.30 -4.38 -11.83
N ARG A 109 -1.91 -5.36 -12.62
CA ARG A 109 -1.08 -6.47 -12.13
C ARG A 109 0.24 -5.91 -11.56
N GLY A 110 0.60 -6.37 -10.36
CA GLY A 110 1.77 -5.89 -9.62
C GLY A 110 1.50 -4.76 -8.64
N ASP A 111 0.32 -4.12 -8.70
CA ASP A 111 -0.02 -3.08 -7.73
C ASP A 111 -0.03 -3.61 -6.31
N MET A 112 0.51 -2.81 -5.40
CA MET A 112 0.41 -3.09 -3.98
C MET A 112 -0.97 -2.68 -3.49
N VAL A 113 -1.58 -3.58 -2.71
CA VAL A 113 -2.95 -3.42 -2.25
C VAL A 113 -3.10 -3.76 -0.77
N TYR A 114 -4.15 -3.21 -0.16
CA TYR A 114 -4.67 -3.65 1.12
C TYR A 114 -5.97 -4.41 0.92
N LEU A 115 -6.02 -5.63 1.44
CA LEU A 115 -7.21 -6.44 1.58
C LEU A 115 -7.68 -6.36 3.03
N TYR A 116 -8.97 -6.12 3.26
CA TYR A 116 -9.54 -6.09 4.61
C TYR A 116 -10.99 -6.54 4.64
N ALA A 117 -11.40 -7.11 5.78
CA ALA A 117 -12.75 -7.60 6.00
C ALA A 117 -13.66 -6.51 6.55
N TYR A 118 -14.93 -6.53 6.17
CA TYR A 118 -15.99 -5.70 6.75
C TYR A 118 -17.32 -6.47 6.75
N LYS A 119 -18.27 -6.03 7.56
CA LYS A 119 -19.59 -6.68 7.63
C LYS A 119 -20.45 -6.32 6.42
N LYS A 120 -21.19 -7.29 5.89
CA LYS A 120 -22.03 -7.14 4.70
C LYS A 120 -23.01 -5.97 4.75
N ASN A 121 -23.48 -5.60 5.94
CA ASN A 121 -24.45 -4.52 6.15
C ASN A 121 -23.82 -3.19 6.54
N GLU A 122 -22.48 -3.09 6.51
CA GLU A 122 -21.72 -1.88 6.82
C GLU A 122 -20.96 -1.43 5.57
N GLU A 123 -20.53 -0.19 5.55
CA GLU A 123 -19.61 0.31 4.53
C GLU A 123 -18.17 -0.07 4.87
N PRO A 124 -17.33 -0.39 3.86
CA PRO A 124 -15.92 -0.64 4.10
C PRO A 124 -15.23 0.60 4.65
N ASP A 125 -14.50 0.45 5.74
CA ASP A 125 -13.73 1.51 6.38
C ASP A 125 -12.39 0.95 6.86
N VAL A 126 -11.31 1.37 6.22
CA VAL A 126 -9.94 0.95 6.54
C VAL A 126 -9.54 1.21 7.98
N ARG A 127 -10.13 2.23 8.61
CA ARG A 127 -9.81 2.64 9.99
C ARG A 127 -10.38 1.68 11.06
N LYS A 128 -11.33 0.83 10.67
CA LYS A 128 -12.01 -0.11 11.55
C LYS A 128 -11.59 -1.55 11.34
N SER A 129 -10.70 -1.81 10.38
CA SER A 129 -10.36 -3.15 9.93
C SER A 129 -8.87 -3.44 10.01
N ILE A 130 -8.52 -4.71 10.14
CA ILE A 130 -7.13 -5.14 10.01
C ILE A 130 -6.80 -5.20 8.52
N LEU A 131 -5.72 -4.53 8.12
CA LEU A 131 -5.28 -4.43 6.74
C LEU A 131 -4.23 -5.49 6.44
N PHE A 132 -4.47 -6.30 5.42
CA PHE A 132 -3.52 -7.28 4.90
C PHE A 132 -2.89 -6.72 3.63
N LYS A 133 -1.59 -6.46 3.67
CA LYS A 133 -0.85 -5.95 2.53
C LYS A 133 -0.45 -7.08 1.59
N GLY A 134 -0.62 -6.84 0.31
CA GLY A 134 -0.25 -7.80 -0.72
C GLY A 134 -0.03 -7.14 -2.07
N SER A 135 0.21 -7.95 -3.08
CA SER A 135 0.33 -7.52 -4.49
C SER A 135 -0.70 -8.22 -5.36
N LEU A 136 -1.24 -7.52 -6.34
CA LEU A 136 -2.14 -8.07 -7.33
C LEU A 136 -1.39 -8.98 -8.30
N GLN A 137 -1.75 -10.24 -8.36
CA GLN A 137 -1.16 -11.21 -9.28
C GLN A 137 -1.95 -11.29 -10.58
N GLU A 138 -3.27 -11.39 -10.46
CA GLU A 138 -4.17 -11.51 -11.60
C GLU A 138 -5.43 -10.70 -11.36
N ILE A 139 -5.95 -10.11 -12.44
CA ILE A 139 -7.21 -9.36 -12.44
C ILE A 139 -8.04 -9.85 -13.62
N HIS A 140 -9.21 -10.40 -13.31
CA HIS A 140 -10.23 -10.81 -14.28
C HIS A 140 -11.54 -10.09 -13.97
N THR A 141 -12.48 -10.15 -14.89
CA THR A 141 -13.79 -9.48 -14.74
C THR A 141 -14.55 -9.95 -13.48
N SER A 142 -14.45 -11.23 -13.13
CA SER A 142 -15.16 -11.83 -12.00
C SER A 142 -14.27 -12.35 -10.87
N SER A 143 -12.94 -12.23 -11.01
CA SER A 143 -12.01 -12.73 -10.00
C SER A 143 -10.73 -11.92 -9.93
N ILE A 144 -10.15 -11.86 -8.74
CA ILE A 144 -8.88 -11.22 -8.45
C ILE A 144 -8.03 -12.19 -7.64
N VAL A 145 -6.74 -12.28 -7.98
CA VAL A 145 -5.76 -13.05 -7.22
C VAL A 145 -4.78 -12.08 -6.55
N VAL A 146 -4.68 -12.19 -5.23
CA VAL A 146 -3.78 -11.37 -4.39
C VAL A 146 -2.76 -12.27 -3.74
N HIS A 147 -1.48 -11.91 -3.88
CA HIS A 147 -0.40 -12.52 -3.10
C HIS A 147 -0.14 -11.67 -1.87
N LEU A 148 -0.41 -12.22 -0.68
CA LEU A 148 -0.23 -11.53 0.60
C LEU A 148 1.24 -11.57 1.02
N ASN A 149 1.71 -10.49 1.61
CA ASN A 149 3.06 -10.42 2.17
C ASN A 149 3.13 -11.28 3.44
N ASP A 150 4.23 -12.02 3.59
CA ASP A 150 4.61 -12.72 4.83
C ASP A 150 3.64 -13.78 5.35
N GLY A 151 2.87 -14.45 4.50
CA GLY A 151 1.97 -15.55 4.89
C GLY A 151 1.03 -15.17 6.04
N GLN A 152 -0.24 -14.92 5.75
CA GLN A 152 -1.20 -14.44 6.75
C GLN A 152 -1.93 -15.59 7.45
N GLN A 153 -1.87 -15.65 8.77
CA GLN A 153 -2.61 -16.62 9.60
C GLN A 153 -3.77 -15.98 10.37
N ASN A 154 -4.05 -14.71 10.16
CA ASN A 154 -5.04 -14.00 10.96
C ASN A 154 -6.46 -14.57 10.73
N PRO A 155 -7.15 -15.04 11.80
CA PRO A 155 -8.51 -15.59 11.71
C PRO A 155 -9.53 -14.65 11.06
N ASN A 156 -9.35 -13.34 11.18
CA ASN A 156 -10.26 -12.34 10.59
C ASN A 156 -10.32 -12.42 9.06
N LEU A 157 -9.27 -12.89 8.41
CA LEU A 157 -9.28 -13.15 6.98
C LEU A 157 -10.22 -14.31 6.59
N ILE A 158 -10.53 -15.19 7.53
CA ILE A 158 -11.41 -16.36 7.35
C ILE A 158 -12.85 -16.03 7.73
N ALA A 159 -13.04 -15.21 8.74
CA ALA A 159 -14.33 -14.90 9.34
C ALA A 159 -15.07 -13.71 8.70
N GLY A 160 -14.44 -12.99 7.77
CA GLY A 160 -15.06 -11.85 7.10
C GLY A 160 -16.18 -12.30 6.15
N GLU A 161 -17.34 -11.65 6.24
CA GLU A 161 -18.44 -11.90 5.32
C GLU A 161 -18.20 -11.26 3.95
N CYS A 162 -17.55 -10.10 3.93
CA CYS A 162 -17.17 -9.35 2.73
C CYS A 162 -15.77 -8.78 2.89
N PHE A 163 -15.12 -8.58 1.74
CA PHE A 163 -13.80 -7.95 1.69
C PHE A 163 -13.83 -6.74 0.76
N ALA A 164 -12.99 -5.77 1.09
CA ALA A 164 -12.66 -4.67 0.22
C ALA A 164 -11.16 -4.71 -0.13
N LEU A 165 -10.84 -4.21 -1.32
CA LEU A 165 -9.48 -4.13 -1.84
C LEU A 165 -9.22 -2.70 -2.28
N GLU A 166 -8.16 -2.08 -1.74
CA GLU A 166 -7.74 -0.72 -2.04
C GLU A 166 -6.24 -0.66 -2.33
N HIS A 167 -5.80 0.39 -3.02
CA HIS A 167 -4.38 0.61 -3.25
C HIS A 167 -3.61 0.81 -1.94
N ALA A 168 -2.47 0.14 -1.82
CA ALA A 168 -1.48 0.45 -0.81
C ALA A 168 -0.47 1.43 -1.40
N GLY A 169 -0.30 2.58 -0.78
CA GLY A 169 0.76 3.51 -1.18
C GLY A 169 2.12 2.82 -1.16
N SER A 170 2.89 2.94 -2.23
CA SER A 170 4.22 2.36 -2.33
C SER A 170 5.29 3.39 -1.96
N ASP A 171 6.15 3.05 -0.98
CA ASP A 171 7.33 3.86 -0.60
C ASP A 171 8.57 3.54 -1.47
N ILE A 172 8.39 2.96 -2.66
CA ILE A 172 9.50 2.42 -3.48
C ILE A 172 10.44 3.52 -4.00
N GLY A 173 9.95 4.75 -4.20
CA GLY A 173 10.75 5.85 -4.75
C GLY A 173 11.86 6.38 -3.84
N GLY A 174 11.68 6.33 -2.52
CA GLY A 174 12.61 6.93 -1.55
C GLY A 174 13.92 6.18 -1.40
N THR A 175 13.89 4.84 -1.41
CA THR A 175 15.09 4.01 -1.21
C THR A 175 15.94 3.85 -2.46
N SER A 176 15.37 4.08 -3.64
CA SER A 176 16.13 3.98 -4.91
C SER A 176 16.85 5.28 -5.30
N ALA A 177 16.60 6.39 -4.59
CA ALA A 177 17.20 7.70 -4.87
C ALA A 177 18.39 8.04 -3.94
N ILE A 178 18.69 7.18 -2.99
CA ILE A 178 19.83 7.25 -2.06
C ILE A 178 20.86 6.20 -2.44
#